data_7821cf5537e6b3f82dc25047933456ab
#
_entry.id   7821cf5537e6b3f82dc25047933456ab
#
_cell.length_a   1.000
_cell.length_b   1.000
_cell.length_c   1.000
_cell.angle_alpha   90.00
_cell.angle_beta   90.00
_cell.angle_gamma   90.00
#
_symmetry.space_group_name_H-M   'P 1'
#
loop_
_entity.id
_entity.type
_entity.pdbx_description
1 polymer ?
#
loop_
_entity_poly.entity_id
_entity_poly.type
_entity_poly.pdbx_seq_one_letter_code
_entity_poly.pdbx_strand_id
1 'polypeptide(L)'
;MPQTTTTGARQGWRNILAKDLSNWTYKEGTWALEDGALSRKGGGDIWTKEKFGDFILDLEFKVDKDTNSGVFFRTDNINDPVQTGIEVQILDSYGKTTVGKYDCGAIYDCLAPTKNMVKKPLEWNRLTITAKANQITMAMNGEQIINMDLNQWTEPGKNPDGKKNKFKTAYKDMPRVGYIGFQDHGKPVWFRNIRIKPLDK
;
A
#
# COMPACT_ATOMS: atom_id res chain seq x y z
N MET A 1 38.02 -12.73 18.36
CA MET A 1 36.98 -11.80 18.85
C MET A 1 35.92 -11.74 17.76
N PRO A 2 34.65 -12.13 18.01
CA PRO A 2 33.61 -12.03 17.01
C PRO A 2 33.13 -10.59 16.94
N GLN A 3 33.12 -10.03 15.72
CA GLN A 3 32.54 -8.72 15.45
C GLN A 3 31.03 -8.84 15.52
N THR A 4 30.41 -8.21 16.50
CA THR A 4 28.98 -7.97 16.59
C THR A 4 28.61 -6.91 15.57
N THR A 5 28.05 -7.33 14.46
CA THR A 5 27.36 -6.42 13.51
C THR A 5 26.04 -5.97 14.14
N THR A 6 26.07 -4.88 14.88
CA THR A 6 24.87 -4.12 15.24
C THR A 6 24.30 -3.49 13.97
N THR A 7 23.26 -4.09 13.41
CA THR A 7 22.39 -3.44 12.45
C THR A 7 21.69 -2.28 13.16
N GLY A 8 22.23 -1.06 13.00
CA GLY A 8 21.65 0.14 13.56
C GLY A 8 20.21 0.28 13.09
N ALA A 9 19.25 0.14 13.98
CA ALA A 9 17.87 0.50 13.73
C ALA A 9 17.87 1.96 13.23
N ARG A 10 17.44 2.18 11.97
CA ARG A 10 17.32 3.55 11.43
C ARG A 10 16.35 4.30 12.33
N GLN A 11 16.79 5.41 12.90
CA GLN A 11 16.07 6.17 13.90
C GLN A 11 14.61 6.45 13.47
N GLY A 12 13.64 6.00 14.28
CA GLY A 12 12.20 6.19 14.06
C GLY A 12 11.50 5.14 13.17
N TRP A 13 12.22 4.19 12.58
CA TRP A 13 11.61 3.11 11.80
C TRP A 13 11.22 1.92 12.70
N ARG A 14 10.00 1.40 12.48
CA ARG A 14 9.47 0.19 13.12
C ARG A 14 9.15 -0.86 12.05
N ASN A 15 9.52 -2.12 12.30
CA ASN A 15 8.97 -3.25 11.55
C ASN A 15 7.56 -3.51 12.07
N ILE A 16 6.55 -3.50 11.19
CA ILE A 16 5.16 -3.78 11.54
C ILE A 16 4.72 -5.20 11.19
N LEU A 17 5.62 -6.00 10.62
CA LEU A 17 5.40 -7.43 10.42
C LEU A 17 5.99 -8.20 11.60
N ALA A 18 5.16 -8.47 12.63
CA ALA A 18 5.56 -9.30 13.76
C ALA A 18 5.75 -10.76 13.34
N LYS A 19 6.55 -11.51 14.11
CA LYS A 19 6.90 -12.91 13.79
C LYS A 19 5.70 -13.87 13.76
N ASP A 20 4.59 -13.51 14.42
CA ASP A 20 3.40 -14.33 14.61
C ASP A 20 2.11 -13.67 14.09
N LEU A 21 2.24 -12.54 13.40
CA LEU A 21 1.13 -11.69 12.95
C LEU A 21 0.21 -11.17 14.07
N SER A 22 0.66 -11.21 15.33
CA SER A 22 -0.15 -10.82 16.51
C SER A 22 -0.63 -9.36 16.49
N ASN A 23 0.06 -8.48 15.74
CA ASN A 23 -0.29 -7.08 15.53
C ASN A 23 -1.17 -6.83 14.30
N TRP A 24 -1.70 -7.91 13.68
CA TRP A 24 -2.60 -7.85 12.54
C TRP A 24 -3.96 -8.44 12.86
N THR A 25 -4.99 -7.98 12.16
CA THR A 25 -6.36 -8.49 12.15
C THR A 25 -6.61 -9.14 10.79
N TYR A 26 -6.95 -10.40 10.77
CA TYR A 26 -7.25 -11.18 9.58
C TYR A 26 -8.05 -12.44 9.97
N LYS A 27 -8.69 -13.07 9.00
CA LYS A 27 -9.32 -14.37 9.21
C LYS A 27 -8.24 -15.46 9.26
N GLU A 28 -8.27 -16.31 10.29
CA GLU A 28 -7.31 -17.40 10.44
C GLU A 28 -7.22 -18.26 9.17
N GLY A 29 -6.00 -18.65 8.80
CA GLY A 29 -5.72 -19.44 7.60
C GLY A 29 -5.69 -18.65 6.28
N THR A 30 -6.03 -17.34 6.28
CA THR A 30 -6.06 -16.53 5.04
C THR A 30 -4.72 -15.90 4.68
N TRP A 31 -3.86 -15.70 5.67
CA TRP A 31 -2.50 -15.18 5.53
C TRP A 31 -1.53 -15.99 6.40
N ALA A 32 -0.32 -16.15 5.92
CA ALA A 32 0.75 -16.84 6.66
C ALA A 32 2.09 -16.11 6.50
N LEU A 33 2.94 -16.25 7.50
CA LEU A 33 4.33 -15.80 7.43
C LEU A 33 5.19 -17.00 7.01
N GLU A 34 5.74 -16.96 5.80
CA GLU A 34 6.57 -18.02 5.20
C GLU A 34 7.85 -17.39 4.64
N ASP A 35 8.99 -17.96 4.99
CA ASP A 35 10.33 -17.49 4.54
C ASP A 35 10.54 -15.97 4.71
N GLY A 36 10.01 -15.41 5.80
CA GLY A 36 10.10 -13.99 6.10
C GLY A 36 9.18 -13.09 5.28
N ALA A 37 8.29 -13.66 4.49
CA ALA A 37 7.28 -12.94 3.72
C ALA A 37 5.87 -13.25 4.22
N LEU A 38 5.02 -12.23 4.26
CA LEU A 38 3.59 -12.37 4.43
C LEU A 38 2.99 -12.86 3.11
N SER A 39 2.46 -14.08 3.12
CA SER A 39 1.92 -14.79 1.96
C SER A 39 0.41 -14.87 2.04
N ARG A 40 -0.28 -14.47 0.98
CA ARG A 40 -1.71 -14.70 0.83
C ARG A 40 -2.02 -16.19 0.69
N LYS A 41 -2.97 -16.69 1.48
CA LYS A 41 -3.52 -18.06 1.39
C LYS A 41 -4.98 -18.07 0.88
N GLY A 42 -5.67 -16.94 1.01
CA GLY A 42 -7.02 -16.70 0.48
C GLY A 42 -8.08 -16.44 1.52
N GLY A 43 -9.15 -15.80 1.13
CA GLY A 43 -10.35 -15.64 1.92
C GLY A 43 -10.49 -14.36 2.74
N GLY A 44 -9.78 -13.29 2.40
CA GLY A 44 -9.98 -11.95 2.97
C GLY A 44 -8.69 -11.16 3.19
N ASP A 45 -8.86 -9.88 3.40
CA ASP A 45 -7.78 -8.93 3.62
C ASP A 45 -7.14 -9.08 5.01
N ILE A 46 -5.95 -8.48 5.15
CA ILE A 46 -5.24 -8.39 6.42
C ILE A 46 -4.99 -6.91 6.77
N TRP A 47 -5.20 -6.55 8.05
CA TRP A 47 -5.20 -5.17 8.52
C TRP A 47 -4.33 -5.00 9.76
N THR A 48 -3.60 -3.88 9.87
CA THR A 48 -2.94 -3.52 11.13
C THR A 48 -3.99 -3.34 12.24
N LYS A 49 -3.63 -3.70 13.49
CA LYS A 49 -4.46 -3.35 14.67
C LYS A 49 -4.29 -1.89 15.06
N GLU A 50 -3.16 -1.28 14.73
CA GLU A 50 -2.84 0.12 14.97
C GLU A 50 -3.28 0.98 13.78
N LYS A 51 -3.78 2.18 14.05
CA LYS A 51 -4.03 3.23 13.05
C LYS A 51 -2.82 4.16 12.94
N PHE A 52 -2.57 4.69 11.74
CA PHE A 52 -1.48 5.60 11.44
C PHE A 52 -2.01 6.88 10.79
N GLY A 53 -1.46 8.03 11.19
CA GLY A 53 -1.76 9.36 10.62
C GLY A 53 -0.78 9.74 9.52
N ASP A 54 0.24 10.51 9.88
CA ASP A 54 1.35 10.86 8.99
C ASP A 54 2.49 9.84 9.12
N PHE A 55 2.96 9.30 8.01
CA PHE A 55 3.98 8.24 8.02
C PHE A 55 4.77 8.15 6.71
N ILE A 56 5.88 7.41 6.78
CA ILE A 56 6.52 6.78 5.63
C ILE A 56 6.38 5.27 5.81
N LEU A 57 5.73 4.60 4.87
CA LEU A 57 5.63 3.14 4.77
C LEU A 57 6.58 2.67 3.68
N ASP A 58 7.46 1.73 4.01
CA ASP A 58 8.40 1.12 3.07
C ASP A 58 8.24 -0.39 3.15
N LEU A 59 8.00 -1.01 2.00
CA LEU A 59 7.76 -2.46 1.89
C LEU A 59 8.27 -3.00 0.57
N GLU A 60 8.37 -4.31 0.49
CA GLU A 60 8.55 -5.02 -0.76
C GLU A 60 7.33 -5.92 -1.03
N PHE A 61 6.91 -5.97 -2.29
CA PHE A 61 5.86 -6.87 -2.76
C PHE A 61 6.32 -7.69 -3.96
N LYS A 62 5.71 -8.84 -4.11
CA LYS A 62 5.91 -9.75 -5.24
C LYS A 62 4.54 -10.26 -5.68
N VAL A 63 4.30 -10.28 -6.98
CA VAL A 63 3.07 -10.77 -7.61
C VAL A 63 3.35 -11.96 -8.51
N ASP A 64 2.39 -12.84 -8.66
CA ASP A 64 2.39 -13.83 -9.72
C ASP A 64 1.75 -13.26 -10.99
N LYS A 65 1.75 -14.02 -12.07
CA LYS A 65 1.10 -13.64 -13.31
C LYS A 65 -0.40 -13.39 -13.11
N ASP A 66 -0.89 -12.31 -13.72
CA ASP A 66 -2.29 -11.86 -13.64
C ASP A 66 -2.76 -11.59 -12.19
N THR A 67 -1.86 -11.33 -11.25
CA THR A 67 -2.21 -10.98 -9.88
C THR A 67 -2.79 -9.58 -9.80
N ASN A 68 -3.87 -9.47 -9.01
CA ASN A 68 -4.44 -8.23 -8.51
C ASN A 68 -4.40 -8.25 -6.98
N SER A 69 -4.03 -7.14 -6.38
CA SER A 69 -3.99 -6.89 -4.94
C SER A 69 -3.96 -5.37 -4.70
N GLY A 70 -3.88 -4.94 -3.45
CA GLY A 70 -3.80 -3.54 -3.07
C GLY A 70 -3.06 -3.34 -1.75
N VAL A 71 -2.46 -2.17 -1.58
CA VAL A 71 -2.00 -1.66 -0.29
C VAL A 71 -2.92 -0.52 0.11
N PHE A 72 -3.76 -0.77 1.10
CA PHE A 72 -4.63 0.24 1.69
C PHE A 72 -3.91 1.01 2.79
N PHE A 73 -4.21 2.30 2.91
CA PHE A 73 -3.76 3.11 4.03
C PHE A 73 -4.79 4.20 4.39
N ARG A 74 -4.69 4.71 5.62
CA ARG A 74 -5.68 5.65 6.18
C ARG A 74 -7.12 5.14 6.07
N THR A 75 -7.32 3.82 6.11
CA THR A 75 -8.64 3.18 6.05
C THR A 75 -9.35 3.33 7.39
N ASP A 76 -10.51 3.94 7.39
CA ASP A 76 -11.29 4.13 8.63
C ASP A 76 -12.14 2.91 8.95
N ASN A 77 -12.83 2.34 7.95
CA ASN A 77 -13.66 1.16 8.08
C ASN A 77 -13.13 0.01 7.22
N ILE A 78 -12.56 -1.01 7.88
CA ILE A 78 -11.99 -2.19 7.21
C ILE A 78 -13.04 -3.09 6.54
N ASN A 79 -14.33 -2.91 6.82
CA ASN A 79 -15.42 -3.62 6.16
C ASN A 79 -15.89 -2.92 4.86
N ASP A 80 -15.45 -1.68 4.62
CA ASP A 80 -15.67 -0.95 3.38
C ASP A 80 -14.40 -0.17 3.00
N PRO A 81 -13.26 -0.87 2.79
CA PRO A 81 -11.95 -0.23 2.66
C PRO A 81 -11.85 0.64 1.40
N VAL A 82 -12.50 0.24 0.32
CA VAL A 82 -12.48 0.97 -0.96
C VAL A 82 -13.11 2.36 -0.81
N GLN A 83 -14.18 2.49 0.00
CA GLN A 83 -14.87 3.77 0.18
C GLN A 83 -14.29 4.63 1.31
N THR A 84 -13.53 4.03 2.23
CA THR A 84 -13.09 4.70 3.46
C THR A 84 -11.58 4.78 3.62
N GLY A 85 -10.81 4.31 2.64
CA GLY A 85 -9.36 4.32 2.61
C GLY A 85 -8.80 4.81 1.29
N ILE A 86 -7.48 4.83 1.20
CA ILE A 86 -6.74 5.11 -0.04
C ILE A 86 -6.03 3.82 -0.44
N GLU A 87 -6.25 3.38 -1.68
CA GLU A 87 -5.66 2.16 -2.21
C GLU A 87 -4.54 2.48 -3.20
N VAL A 88 -3.37 1.88 -2.98
CA VAL A 88 -2.33 1.74 -4.00
C VAL A 88 -2.55 0.42 -4.71
N GLN A 89 -2.82 0.48 -6.01
CA GLN A 89 -3.00 -0.70 -6.83
C GLN A 89 -1.73 -1.54 -6.91
N ILE A 90 -1.83 -2.82 -6.62
CA ILE A 90 -0.81 -3.84 -6.83
C ILE A 90 -1.31 -4.77 -7.92
N LEU A 91 -0.67 -4.74 -9.08
CA LEU A 91 -1.14 -5.46 -10.27
C LEU A 91 0.04 -5.99 -11.07
N ASP A 92 -0.10 -7.15 -11.71
CA ASP A 92 0.80 -7.54 -12.79
C ASP A 92 0.49 -6.70 -14.04
N SER A 93 1.08 -5.52 -14.10
CA SER A 93 1.06 -4.66 -15.28
C SER A 93 2.42 -4.63 -16.01
N TYR A 94 3.28 -5.65 -15.77
CA TYR A 94 4.58 -5.73 -16.40
C TYR A 94 4.48 -5.65 -17.93
N GLY A 95 5.39 -4.88 -18.54
CA GLY A 95 5.45 -4.73 -20.00
C GLY A 95 4.45 -3.71 -20.60
N LYS A 96 3.52 -3.17 -19.82
CA LYS A 96 2.66 -2.07 -20.30
C LYS A 96 3.49 -0.82 -20.52
N THR A 97 3.38 -0.23 -21.70
CA THR A 97 4.03 1.04 -22.09
C THR A 97 3.23 2.26 -21.65
N THR A 98 1.91 2.12 -21.59
CA THR A 98 1.00 3.17 -21.11
C THR A 98 0.25 2.65 -19.90
N VAL A 99 0.28 3.41 -18.81
CA VAL A 99 -0.36 3.07 -17.54
C VAL A 99 -1.51 4.01 -17.23
N GLY A 100 -2.55 3.46 -16.60
CA GLY A 100 -3.75 4.18 -16.18
C GLY A 100 -3.98 4.08 -14.68
N LYS A 101 -5.12 4.63 -14.24
CA LYS A 101 -5.51 4.69 -12.83
C LYS A 101 -5.91 3.33 -12.21
N TYR A 102 -5.76 2.24 -12.94
CA TYR A 102 -6.01 0.86 -12.50
C TYR A 102 -4.75 -0.02 -12.60
N ASP A 103 -3.61 0.53 -13.02
CA ASP A 103 -2.37 -0.21 -13.15
C ASP A 103 -1.52 -0.14 -11.88
N CYS A 104 -0.52 -0.98 -11.79
CA CYS A 104 0.34 -1.08 -10.60
C CYS A 104 0.96 0.27 -10.24
N GLY A 105 0.85 0.66 -8.97
CA GLY A 105 1.31 1.94 -8.45
C GLY A 105 0.34 3.11 -8.62
N ALA A 106 -0.84 2.90 -9.21
CA ALA A 106 -1.89 3.92 -9.22
C ALA A 106 -2.46 4.17 -7.81
N ILE A 107 -2.89 5.41 -7.53
CA ILE A 107 -3.94 5.61 -6.53
C ILE A 107 -5.24 5.21 -7.23
N TYR A 108 -5.77 4.06 -6.81
CA TYR A 108 -6.82 3.35 -7.51
C TYR A 108 -8.00 4.26 -7.89
N ASP A 109 -8.39 4.22 -9.17
CA ASP A 109 -9.48 5.00 -9.79
C ASP A 109 -9.32 6.54 -9.70
N CYS A 110 -8.20 7.05 -9.15
CA CYS A 110 -7.96 8.48 -8.96
C CYS A 110 -6.79 9.02 -9.78
N LEU A 111 -5.60 8.43 -9.63
CA LEU A 111 -4.38 8.97 -10.24
C LEU A 111 -3.51 7.85 -10.78
N ALA A 112 -3.19 7.92 -12.07
CA ALA A 112 -2.24 7.00 -12.70
C ALA A 112 -0.80 7.28 -12.24
N PRO A 113 0.07 6.26 -12.16
CA PRO A 113 1.49 6.49 -11.97
C PRO A 113 2.09 7.18 -13.21
N THR A 114 3.13 7.97 -13.01
CA THR A 114 3.82 8.67 -14.13
C THR A 114 4.54 7.71 -15.08
N LYS A 115 4.90 6.53 -14.60
CA LYS A 115 5.55 5.46 -15.39
C LYS A 115 5.29 4.08 -14.77
N ASN A 116 5.42 3.05 -15.60
CA ASN A 116 5.35 1.68 -15.14
C ASN A 116 6.71 1.22 -14.62
N MET A 117 6.80 1.00 -13.33
CA MET A 117 8.03 0.57 -12.66
C MET A 117 7.96 -0.88 -12.14
N VAL A 118 6.84 -1.59 -12.37
CA VAL A 118 6.68 -2.96 -11.90
C VAL A 118 7.62 -3.90 -12.65
N LYS A 119 8.27 -4.79 -11.93
CA LYS A 119 9.12 -5.86 -12.49
C LYS A 119 8.29 -7.05 -12.93
N LYS A 120 8.93 -8.00 -13.61
CA LYS A 120 8.32 -9.27 -14.03
C LYS A 120 7.63 -9.98 -12.85
N PRO A 121 6.57 -10.74 -13.13
CA PRO A 121 6.02 -11.66 -12.13
C PRO A 121 7.13 -12.48 -11.43
N LEU A 122 6.93 -12.71 -10.14
CA LEU A 122 7.84 -13.39 -9.20
C LEU A 122 9.14 -12.62 -8.85
N GLU A 123 9.31 -11.39 -9.33
CA GLU A 123 10.38 -10.51 -8.88
C GLU A 123 9.89 -9.56 -7.76
N TRP A 124 10.76 -9.28 -6.78
CA TRP A 124 10.46 -8.34 -5.71
C TRP A 124 10.52 -6.89 -6.17
N ASN A 125 9.46 -6.15 -5.91
CA ASN A 125 9.35 -4.72 -6.09
C ASN A 125 9.42 -4.03 -4.74
N ARG A 126 10.08 -2.87 -4.66
CA ARG A 126 10.05 -2.01 -3.48
C ARG A 126 9.08 -0.86 -3.70
N LEU A 127 8.22 -0.62 -2.71
CA LEU A 127 7.27 0.47 -2.67
C LEU A 127 7.51 1.31 -1.42
N THR A 128 7.63 2.62 -1.60
CA THR A 128 7.70 3.58 -0.50
C THR A 128 6.55 4.56 -0.65
N ILE A 129 5.70 4.67 0.37
CA ILE A 129 4.56 5.59 0.44
C ILE A 129 4.84 6.60 1.53
N THR A 130 4.81 7.88 1.21
CA THR A 130 4.83 8.97 2.20
C THR A 130 3.45 9.63 2.21
N ALA A 131 2.79 9.57 3.36
CA ALA A 131 1.52 10.25 3.62
C ALA A 131 1.78 11.31 4.70
N LYS A 132 1.67 12.59 4.34
CA LYS A 132 1.87 13.71 5.28
C LYS A 132 0.79 14.76 5.05
N ALA A 133 -0.07 14.96 6.04
CA ALA A 133 -1.27 15.81 5.92
C ALA A 133 -2.07 15.45 4.66
N ASN A 134 -2.22 16.36 3.71
CA ASN A 134 -2.89 16.16 2.42
C ASN A 134 -1.97 15.67 1.29
N GLN A 135 -0.66 15.58 1.50
CA GLN A 135 0.30 15.18 0.48
C GLN A 135 0.57 13.66 0.53
N ILE A 136 0.44 13.02 -0.63
CA ILE A 136 0.82 11.62 -0.84
C ILE A 136 1.89 11.58 -1.93
N THR A 137 3.05 11.03 -1.60
CA THR A 137 4.08 10.72 -2.60
C THR A 137 4.41 9.24 -2.57
N MET A 138 4.68 8.67 -3.73
CA MET A 138 5.09 7.26 -3.81
C MET A 138 6.28 7.10 -4.74
N ALA A 139 7.19 6.21 -4.33
CA ALA A 139 8.28 5.74 -5.15
C ALA A 139 8.20 4.21 -5.30
N MET A 140 8.40 3.71 -6.53
CA MET A 140 8.50 2.28 -6.83
C MET A 140 9.85 1.99 -7.47
N ASN A 141 10.57 1.03 -6.90
CA ASN A 141 11.90 0.63 -7.38
C ASN A 141 12.89 1.79 -7.53
N GLY A 142 12.80 2.79 -6.63
CA GLY A 142 13.68 3.96 -6.59
C GLY A 142 13.19 5.19 -7.39
N GLU A 143 12.14 5.04 -8.22
CA GLU A 143 11.57 6.12 -9.02
C GLU A 143 10.29 6.67 -8.39
N GLN A 144 10.16 7.99 -8.28
CA GLN A 144 8.91 8.61 -7.86
C GLN A 144 7.88 8.48 -8.97
N ILE A 145 6.73 7.88 -8.63
CA ILE A 145 5.64 7.61 -9.59
C ILE A 145 4.35 8.35 -9.26
N ILE A 146 4.16 8.80 -8.01
CA ILE A 146 2.99 9.58 -7.57
C ILE A 146 3.46 10.81 -6.80
N ASN A 147 2.78 11.92 -7.07
CA ASN A 147 2.78 13.14 -6.26
C ASN A 147 1.35 13.70 -6.28
N MET A 148 0.62 13.54 -5.18
CA MET A 148 -0.81 13.81 -5.09
C MET A 148 -1.10 14.74 -3.92
N ASP A 149 -1.85 15.81 -4.16
CA ASP A 149 -2.46 16.62 -3.12
C ASP A 149 -3.95 16.28 -3.02
N LEU A 150 -4.36 15.63 -1.92
CA LEU A 150 -5.74 15.20 -1.67
C LEU A 150 -6.74 16.36 -1.73
N ASN A 151 -6.30 17.60 -1.47
CA ASN A 151 -7.14 18.79 -1.54
C ASN A 151 -7.62 19.12 -2.96
N GLN A 152 -7.00 18.54 -4.00
CA GLN A 152 -7.46 18.70 -5.38
C GLN A 152 -8.69 17.84 -5.70
N TRP A 153 -8.97 16.78 -4.93
CA TRP A 153 -10.16 15.93 -5.06
C TRP A 153 -11.29 16.50 -4.20
N THR A 154 -11.99 17.51 -4.73
CA THR A 154 -12.95 18.35 -3.99
C THR A 154 -14.39 17.86 -4.08
N GLU A 155 -14.71 16.97 -5.02
CA GLU A 155 -16.07 16.49 -5.29
C GLU A 155 -16.13 14.96 -5.18
N PRO A 156 -17.18 14.39 -4.53
CA PRO A 156 -17.44 12.96 -4.60
C PRO A 156 -17.64 12.49 -6.04
N GLY A 157 -17.11 11.31 -6.36
CA GLY A 157 -17.31 10.68 -7.68
C GLY A 157 -16.54 11.33 -8.83
N LYS A 158 -15.64 12.30 -8.55
CA LYS A 158 -14.98 13.07 -9.61
C LYS A 158 -13.49 13.29 -9.32
N ASN A 159 -12.68 13.11 -10.34
CA ASN A 159 -11.26 13.44 -10.34
C ASN A 159 -11.02 14.91 -10.75
N PRO A 160 -9.87 15.51 -10.43
CA PRO A 160 -9.57 16.90 -10.80
C PRO A 160 -9.60 17.17 -12.32
N ASP A 161 -9.36 16.15 -13.14
CA ASP A 161 -9.47 16.22 -14.60
C ASP A 161 -10.92 16.13 -15.14
N GLY A 162 -11.91 16.12 -14.24
CA GLY A 162 -13.33 16.02 -14.55
C GLY A 162 -13.83 14.59 -14.79
N LYS A 163 -12.96 13.59 -14.88
CA LYS A 163 -13.37 12.20 -15.07
C LYS A 163 -13.98 11.62 -13.81
N LYS A 164 -14.88 10.64 -14.00
CA LYS A 164 -15.54 9.95 -12.89
C LYS A 164 -14.57 9.04 -12.13
N ASN A 165 -14.78 8.95 -10.82
CA ASN A 165 -14.29 7.88 -9.95
C ASN A 165 -15.46 7.29 -9.14
N LYS A 166 -15.19 6.19 -8.40
CA LYS A 166 -16.25 5.46 -7.66
C LYS A 166 -16.47 5.93 -6.22
N PHE A 167 -15.70 6.90 -5.73
CA PHE A 167 -15.68 7.27 -4.32
C PHE A 167 -16.83 8.21 -3.95
N LYS A 168 -17.56 7.83 -2.89
CA LYS A 168 -18.71 8.59 -2.37
C LYS A 168 -18.32 9.80 -1.52
N THR A 169 -17.04 9.84 -1.08
CA THR A 169 -16.46 10.93 -0.30
C THR A 169 -15.32 11.56 -1.10
N ALA A 170 -15.27 12.89 -1.16
CA ALA A 170 -14.14 13.59 -1.75
C ALA A 170 -12.87 13.31 -0.94
N TYR A 171 -11.73 13.10 -1.59
CA TYR A 171 -10.50 12.74 -0.86
C TYR A 171 -9.99 13.84 0.10
N LYS A 172 -10.31 15.12 -0.18
CA LYS A 172 -10.03 16.22 0.77
C LYS A 172 -10.72 16.01 2.13
N ASP A 173 -11.86 15.32 2.15
CA ASP A 173 -12.71 15.13 3.33
C ASP A 173 -12.51 13.74 3.98
N MET A 174 -11.70 12.87 3.38
CA MET A 174 -11.40 11.56 3.95
C MET A 174 -10.54 11.67 5.22
N PRO A 175 -10.68 10.75 6.20
CA PRO A 175 -9.85 10.69 7.39
C PRO A 175 -8.35 10.66 7.06
N ARG A 176 -7.54 11.34 7.89
CA ARG A 176 -6.07 11.34 7.77
C ARG A 176 -5.41 10.30 8.65
N VAL A 177 -6.18 9.62 9.50
CA VAL A 177 -5.73 8.53 10.38
C VAL A 177 -6.54 7.28 10.11
N GLY A 178 -5.89 6.15 9.90
CA GLY A 178 -6.59 4.90 9.63
C GLY A 178 -5.66 3.69 9.60
N TYR A 179 -6.23 2.54 9.34
CA TYR A 179 -5.52 1.26 9.24
C TYR A 179 -4.70 1.18 7.94
N ILE A 180 -3.67 0.33 7.99
CA ILE A 180 -2.95 -0.15 6.80
C ILE A 180 -3.40 -1.60 6.56
N GLY A 181 -3.63 -1.97 5.30
CA GLY A 181 -4.06 -3.31 4.94
C GLY A 181 -3.52 -3.78 3.61
N PHE A 182 -3.57 -5.09 3.42
CA PHE A 182 -3.23 -5.75 2.15
C PHE A 182 -4.43 -6.54 1.64
N GLN A 183 -4.74 -6.32 0.37
CA GLN A 183 -5.94 -6.87 -0.26
C GLN A 183 -5.73 -8.31 -0.71
N ASP A 184 -6.73 -9.15 -0.44
CA ASP A 184 -6.91 -10.42 -1.10
C ASP A 184 -7.82 -10.27 -2.32
N HIS A 185 -7.31 -10.57 -3.50
CA HIS A 185 -8.09 -10.55 -4.75
C HIS A 185 -7.98 -11.87 -5.53
N GLY A 186 -7.78 -12.97 -4.82
CA GLY A 186 -7.88 -14.33 -5.37
C GLY A 186 -6.60 -14.91 -5.98
N LYS A 187 -5.56 -14.10 -6.24
CA LYS A 187 -4.28 -14.55 -6.82
C LYS A 187 -3.13 -14.44 -5.80
N PRO A 188 -2.03 -15.20 -5.99
CA PRO A 188 -0.88 -15.16 -5.09
C PRO A 188 -0.21 -13.77 -5.05
N VAL A 189 0.02 -13.26 -3.85
CA VAL A 189 0.79 -12.06 -3.57
C VAL A 189 1.58 -12.25 -2.29
N TRP A 190 2.76 -11.65 -2.23
CA TRP A 190 3.65 -11.69 -1.08
C TRP A 190 4.14 -10.30 -0.74
N PHE A 191 4.24 -10.02 0.58
CA PHE A 191 4.79 -8.79 1.12
C PHE A 191 5.88 -9.09 2.14
N ARG A 192 6.95 -8.31 2.17
CA ARG A 192 8.02 -8.45 3.15
C ARG A 192 8.69 -7.11 3.48
N ASN A 193 9.57 -7.11 4.46
CA ASN A 193 10.33 -5.92 4.87
C ASN A 193 9.43 -4.71 5.17
N ILE A 194 8.24 -4.99 5.73
CA ILE A 194 7.19 -4.00 5.97
C ILE A 194 7.57 -3.18 7.19
N ARG A 195 7.97 -1.95 6.97
CA ARG A 195 8.38 -1.03 8.03
C ARG A 195 7.75 0.33 7.86
N ILE A 196 7.48 0.97 8.98
CA ILE A 196 6.86 2.28 9.02
C ILE A 196 7.69 3.25 9.86
N LYS A 197 7.71 4.50 9.45
CA LYS A 197 8.23 5.62 10.22
C LYS A 197 7.08 6.61 10.42
N PRO A 198 6.44 6.67 11.60
CA PRO A 198 5.49 7.72 11.92
C PRO A 198 6.17 9.10 11.84
N LEU A 199 5.46 10.07 11.31
CA LEU A 199 5.91 11.46 11.17
C LEU A 199 5.21 12.39 12.16
N ASP A 200 4.11 11.93 12.76
CA ASP A 200 3.42 12.59 13.87
C ASP A 200 4.29 12.51 15.14
N LYS A 201 4.35 13.59 15.89
CA LYS A 201 4.95 13.64 17.22
C LYS A 201 3.88 13.50 18.28
#